data_36c6b65e98966569eeb7b4be79a9a98a
#
_entry.id   36c6b65e98966569eeb7b4be79a9a98a
#
_cell.length_a   1.000
_cell.length_b   1.000
_cell.length_c   1.000
_cell.angle_alpha   90.00
_cell.angle_beta   90.00
_cell.angle_gamma   90.00
#
_symmetry.space_group_name_H-M   'P 1'
#
loop_
_entity.id
_entity.type
_entity.pdbx_description
1 polymer ?
#
loop_
_entity_poly.entity_id
_entity_poly.type
_entity_poly.pdbx_seq_one_letter_code
_entity_poly.pdbx_strand_id
1 'polypeptide(L)'
;RRMISTTCTPEQLLAAARDYAPVYYQRYMADYDNHPNVNQAAQDKVHWFYSLSPADRRAYSANFYAPQIDPLNLAWPNHMKIFFNNKGVVAKETENCAKYPAGDMSVWNW
;
A
#
# COMPACT_ATOMS: atom_id res chain seq x y z
N ARG A 1 13.58 -6.88 3.45
CA ARG A 1 12.43 -6.74 2.54
C ARG A 1 12.35 -5.33 1.99
N ARG A 2 11.93 -5.20 0.75
CA ARG A 2 11.88 -3.91 0.05
C ARG A 2 10.90 -2.92 0.70
N MET A 3 9.74 -3.38 1.13
CA MET A 3 8.75 -2.54 1.83
C MET A 3 9.24 -2.04 3.20
N ILE A 4 10.19 -2.72 3.81
CA ILE A 4 10.79 -2.30 5.08
C ILE A 4 11.76 -1.15 4.86
N SER A 5 12.56 -1.20 3.80
CA SER A 5 13.68 -0.27 3.57
C SER A 5 13.36 0.91 2.66
N THR A 6 12.28 0.84 1.87
CA THR A 6 11.96 1.91 0.92
C THR A 6 11.65 3.22 1.63
N THR A 7 12.10 4.32 1.03
CA THR A 7 11.78 5.69 1.46
C THR A 7 10.65 6.32 0.65
N CYS A 8 10.10 5.59 -0.32
CA CYS A 8 8.99 6.10 -1.14
C CYS A 8 7.70 6.24 -0.32
N THR A 9 6.87 7.18 -0.76
CA THR A 9 5.51 7.37 -0.22
C THR A 9 4.56 6.34 -0.82
N PRO A 10 3.38 6.10 -0.20
CA PRO A 10 2.34 5.28 -0.82
C PRO A 10 1.96 5.74 -2.22
N GLU A 11 1.91 7.05 -2.47
CA GLU A 11 1.59 7.61 -3.78
C GLU A 11 2.64 7.23 -4.83
N GLN A 12 3.92 7.28 -4.47
CA GLN A 12 5.00 6.84 -5.36
C GLN A 12 4.90 5.35 -5.66
N LEU A 13 4.61 4.53 -4.65
CA LEU A 13 4.45 3.09 -4.82
C LEU A 13 3.26 2.77 -5.72
N LEU A 14 2.13 3.43 -5.50
CA LEU A 14 0.91 3.21 -6.28
C LEU A 14 1.09 3.67 -7.73
N ALA A 15 1.77 4.80 -7.96
CA ALA A 15 2.10 5.27 -9.30
C ALA A 15 2.96 4.25 -10.05
N ALA A 16 3.95 3.68 -9.38
CA ALA A 16 4.80 2.64 -9.96
C ALA A 16 3.98 1.38 -10.28
N ALA A 17 3.06 0.98 -9.41
CA ALA A 17 2.16 -0.15 -9.67
C ALA A 17 1.31 0.10 -10.92
N ARG A 18 0.77 1.31 -11.06
CA ARG A 18 -0.03 1.69 -12.24
C ARG A 18 0.74 1.45 -13.54
N ASP A 19 2.02 1.83 -13.58
CA ASP A 19 2.80 1.79 -14.80
C ASP A 19 3.53 0.44 -15.02
N TYR A 20 3.93 -0.24 -13.94
CA TYR A 20 4.74 -1.46 -14.03
C TYR A 20 4.00 -2.74 -13.66
N ALA A 21 2.83 -2.64 -13.06
CA ALA A 21 1.97 -3.77 -12.71
C ALA A 21 0.49 -3.39 -12.88
N PRO A 22 0.07 -2.96 -14.09
CA PRO A 22 -1.23 -2.33 -14.30
C PRO A 22 -2.42 -3.23 -13.95
N VAL A 23 -2.32 -4.54 -14.16
CA VAL A 23 -3.40 -5.47 -13.81
C VAL A 23 -3.66 -5.48 -12.31
N TYR A 24 -2.59 -5.49 -11.51
CA TYR A 24 -2.72 -5.47 -10.05
C TYR A 24 -3.21 -4.11 -9.55
N TYR A 25 -2.74 -3.02 -10.15
CA TYR A 25 -3.23 -1.68 -9.86
C TYR A 25 -4.75 -1.59 -10.10
N GLN A 26 -5.22 -2.03 -11.25
CA GLN A 26 -6.63 -1.98 -11.60
C GLN A 26 -7.49 -2.81 -10.64
N ARG A 27 -7.04 -4.01 -10.29
CA ARG A 27 -7.73 -4.86 -9.32
C ARG A 27 -7.82 -4.21 -7.96
N TYR A 28 -6.73 -3.64 -7.49
CA TYR A 28 -6.69 -2.97 -6.19
C TYR A 28 -7.62 -1.76 -6.18
N MET A 29 -7.59 -0.93 -7.22
CA MET A 29 -8.43 0.26 -7.31
C MET A 29 -9.92 -0.07 -7.48
N ALA A 30 -10.25 -1.15 -8.16
CA ALA A 30 -11.63 -1.64 -8.20
C ALA A 30 -12.12 -2.03 -6.80
N ASP A 31 -11.29 -2.74 -6.02
CA ASP A 31 -11.60 -3.06 -4.63
C ASP A 31 -11.70 -1.78 -3.78
N TYR A 32 -10.82 -0.83 -3.96
CA TYR A 32 -10.85 0.46 -3.28
C TYR A 32 -12.18 1.17 -3.51
N ASP A 33 -12.63 1.23 -4.76
CA ASP A 33 -13.91 1.87 -5.13
C ASP A 33 -15.11 1.11 -4.56
N ASN A 34 -14.99 -0.21 -4.37
CA ASN A 34 -16.04 -1.04 -3.79
C ASN A 34 -16.12 -0.93 -2.26
N HIS A 35 -15.17 -0.23 -1.62
CA HIS A 35 -15.13 -0.04 -0.17
C HIS A 35 -15.13 1.45 0.21
N PRO A 36 -16.11 2.24 -0.28
CA PRO A 36 -16.08 3.70 -0.07
C PRO A 36 -16.11 4.12 1.40
N ASN A 37 -16.70 3.29 2.27
CA ASN A 37 -16.81 3.60 3.69
C ASN A 37 -15.46 3.51 4.43
N VAL A 38 -14.48 2.82 3.87
CA VAL A 38 -13.16 2.60 4.50
C VAL A 38 -11.99 3.02 3.62
N ASN A 39 -12.22 3.64 2.47
CA ASN A 39 -11.12 4.02 1.58
C ASN A 39 -10.20 5.07 2.20
N GLN A 40 -10.73 6.04 2.94
CA GLN A 40 -9.89 7.01 3.66
C GLN A 40 -9.07 6.31 4.76
N ALA A 41 -9.69 5.37 5.49
CA ALA A 41 -8.97 4.60 6.50
C ALA A 41 -7.84 3.76 5.87
N ALA A 42 -8.05 3.24 4.66
CA ALA A 42 -7.02 2.50 3.92
C ALA A 42 -5.85 3.41 3.53
N GLN A 43 -6.13 4.62 3.02
CA GLN A 43 -5.09 5.62 2.74
C GLN A 43 -4.32 5.96 4.01
N ASP A 44 -5.02 6.25 5.10
CA ASP A 44 -4.40 6.60 6.37
C ASP A 44 -3.50 5.48 6.89
N LYS A 45 -3.93 4.23 6.73
CA LYS A 45 -3.15 3.06 7.17
C LYS A 45 -1.84 2.93 6.40
N VAL A 46 -1.86 3.05 5.08
CA VAL A 46 -0.64 2.92 4.28
C VAL A 46 0.29 4.12 4.50
N HIS A 47 -0.25 5.33 4.68
CA HIS A 47 0.55 6.49 5.06
C HIS A 47 1.22 6.29 6.42
N TRP A 48 0.47 5.78 7.40
CA TRP A 48 1.02 5.46 8.71
C TRP A 48 2.16 4.45 8.61
N PHE A 49 1.94 3.34 7.91
CA PHE A 49 2.95 2.28 7.78
C PHE A 49 4.24 2.82 7.16
N TYR A 50 4.13 3.56 6.05
CA TYR A 50 5.31 4.08 5.36
C TYR A 50 5.93 5.31 6.02
N SER A 51 5.31 5.86 7.06
CA SER A 51 5.92 6.86 7.93
C SER A 51 6.79 6.26 9.03
N LEU A 52 6.65 4.96 9.29
CA LEU A 52 7.39 4.27 10.35
C LEU A 52 8.87 4.08 9.98
N SER A 53 9.72 3.97 11.01
CA SER A 53 11.10 3.53 10.83
C SER A 53 11.16 2.10 10.28
N PRO A 54 12.27 1.68 9.65
CA PRO A 54 12.43 0.28 9.24
C PRO A 54 12.23 -0.73 10.37
N ALA A 55 12.70 -0.41 11.58
CA ALA A 55 12.51 -1.28 12.74
C ALA A 55 11.05 -1.45 13.11
N ASP A 56 10.28 -0.35 13.10
CA ASP A 56 8.85 -0.38 13.41
C ASP A 56 8.04 -1.05 12.30
N ARG A 57 8.40 -0.86 11.05
CA ARG A 57 7.79 -1.61 9.93
C ARG A 57 8.00 -3.10 10.08
N ARG A 58 9.21 -3.51 10.49
CA ARG A 58 9.54 -4.92 10.71
C ARG A 58 8.72 -5.51 11.85
N ALA A 59 8.58 -4.77 12.95
CA ALA A 59 7.77 -5.19 14.09
C ALA A 59 6.30 -5.37 13.71
N TYR A 60 5.74 -4.42 12.97
CA TYR A 60 4.37 -4.52 12.47
C TYR A 60 4.21 -5.72 11.54
N SER A 61 5.15 -5.94 10.63
CA SER A 61 5.13 -7.06 9.67
C SER A 61 5.13 -8.42 10.37
N ALA A 62 5.89 -8.56 11.46
CA ALA A 62 5.95 -9.79 12.23
C ALA A 62 4.60 -10.14 12.87
N ASN A 63 3.78 -9.15 13.16
CA ASN A 63 2.47 -9.31 13.81
C ASN A 63 1.28 -9.05 12.86
N PHE A 64 1.52 -8.96 11.54
CA PHE A 64 0.51 -8.56 10.57
C PHE A 64 -0.72 -9.47 10.58
N TYR A 65 -0.51 -10.77 10.79
CA TYR A 65 -1.59 -11.75 10.81
C TYR A 65 -2.13 -12.05 12.22
N ALA A 66 -1.63 -11.33 13.24
CA ALA A 66 -2.20 -11.47 14.58
C ALA A 66 -3.66 -11.00 14.60
N PRO A 67 -4.53 -11.66 15.38
CA PRO A 67 -5.92 -11.21 15.50
C PRO A 67 -5.97 -9.77 15.99
N GLN A 68 -6.53 -8.89 15.18
CA GLN A 68 -6.69 -7.47 15.51
C GLN A 68 -8.13 -7.07 15.27
N ILE A 69 -8.71 -6.40 16.27
CA ILE A 69 -10.02 -5.79 16.11
C ILE A 69 -9.80 -4.42 15.48
N ASP A 70 -9.74 -4.41 14.17
CA ASP A 70 -9.60 -3.20 13.37
C ASP A 70 -10.78 -3.19 12.38
N PRO A 71 -11.66 -2.18 12.44
CA PRO A 71 -12.79 -2.09 11.50
C PRO A 71 -12.37 -2.13 10.03
N LEU A 72 -11.22 -1.56 9.69
CA LEU A 72 -10.69 -1.61 8.34
C LEU A 72 -10.35 -3.05 7.93
N ASN A 73 -9.68 -3.81 8.80
CA ASN A 73 -9.34 -5.21 8.51
C ASN A 73 -10.59 -6.09 8.37
N LEU A 74 -11.64 -5.78 9.14
CA LEU A 74 -12.91 -6.51 9.05
C LEU A 74 -13.65 -6.19 7.75
N ALA A 75 -13.68 -4.91 7.37
CA ALA A 75 -14.40 -4.46 6.17
C ALA A 75 -13.66 -4.79 4.88
N TRP A 76 -12.34 -4.69 4.88
CA TRP A 76 -11.51 -4.90 3.70
C TRP A 76 -10.17 -5.54 4.07
N PRO A 77 -10.13 -6.88 4.24
CA PRO A 77 -8.91 -7.59 4.66
C PRO A 77 -7.70 -7.35 3.75
N ASN A 78 -7.92 -7.09 2.45
CA ASN A 78 -6.85 -6.93 1.46
C ASN A 78 -6.41 -5.47 1.24
N HIS A 79 -6.79 -4.56 2.15
CA HIS A 79 -6.56 -3.11 1.98
C HIS A 79 -5.08 -2.71 1.80
N MET A 80 -4.14 -3.54 2.21
CA MET A 80 -2.71 -3.29 2.01
C MET A 80 -2.04 -4.22 1.00
N LYS A 81 -2.81 -5.03 0.29
CA LYS A 81 -2.25 -6.12 -0.53
C LYS A 81 -1.21 -5.63 -1.54
N ILE A 82 -1.51 -4.58 -2.30
CA ILE A 82 -0.61 -4.05 -3.32
C ILE A 82 0.65 -3.40 -2.73
N PHE A 83 0.55 -2.91 -1.49
CA PHE A 83 1.66 -2.22 -0.81
C PHE A 83 2.51 -3.15 0.03
N PHE A 84 2.03 -4.33 0.38
CA PHE A 84 2.62 -5.09 1.47
C PHE A 84 2.81 -6.58 1.15
N ASN A 85 1.81 -7.23 0.58
CA ASN A 85 1.71 -8.69 0.57
C ASN A 85 1.91 -9.33 -0.81
N ASN A 86 2.21 -8.58 -1.85
CA ASN A 86 2.49 -9.13 -3.17
C ASN A 86 3.96 -8.90 -3.53
N LYS A 87 4.79 -9.91 -3.33
CA LYS A 87 6.25 -9.80 -3.48
C LYS A 87 6.68 -9.30 -4.85
N GLY A 88 6.09 -9.82 -5.92
CA GLY A 88 6.44 -9.42 -7.29
C GLY A 88 6.06 -7.98 -7.59
N VAL A 89 4.88 -7.57 -7.15
CA VAL A 89 4.39 -6.20 -7.34
C VAL A 89 5.17 -5.22 -6.48
N VAL A 90 5.40 -5.55 -5.21
CA VAL A 90 6.20 -4.71 -4.31
C VAL A 90 7.62 -4.52 -4.84
N ALA A 91 8.23 -5.54 -5.45
CA ALA A 91 9.54 -5.41 -6.07
C ALA A 91 9.50 -4.40 -7.22
N LYS A 92 8.52 -4.47 -8.11
CA LYS A 92 8.37 -3.51 -9.22
C LYS A 92 8.11 -2.10 -8.71
N GLU A 93 7.28 -1.94 -7.69
CA GLU A 93 6.99 -0.66 -7.07
C GLU A 93 8.25 -0.03 -6.51
N THR A 94 8.98 -0.76 -5.66
CA THR A 94 10.16 -0.22 -4.97
C THR A 94 11.35 0.03 -5.89
N GLU A 95 11.46 -0.69 -6.98
CA GLU A 95 12.50 -0.46 -7.99
C GLU A 95 12.24 0.82 -8.80
N ASN A 96 11.00 1.25 -8.92
CA ASN A 96 10.60 2.33 -9.85
C ASN A 96 9.98 3.54 -9.17
N CYS A 97 9.65 3.48 -7.90
CA CYS A 97 8.84 4.52 -7.23
C CYS A 97 9.51 5.88 -7.13
N ALA A 98 10.84 5.93 -7.04
CA ALA A 98 11.57 7.19 -6.81
C ALA A 98 11.40 8.21 -7.96
N LYS A 99 11.02 7.77 -9.14
CA LYS A 99 10.84 8.66 -10.30
C LYS A 99 9.49 9.39 -10.31
N TYR A 100 8.58 9.05 -9.39
CA TYR A 100 7.25 9.66 -9.32
C TYR A 100 7.18 10.71 -8.21
N PRO A 101 6.26 11.70 -8.34
CA PRO A 101 6.06 12.70 -7.29
C PRO A 101 5.60 12.07 -5.98
N ALA A 102 6.18 12.55 -4.86
CA ALA A 102 5.92 11.98 -3.53
C ALA A 102 4.49 12.19 -3.02
N GLY A 103 3.84 13.27 -3.45
CA GLY A 103 2.52 13.66 -2.94
C GLY A 103 1.41 13.72 -3.98
N ASP A 104 1.53 13.00 -5.09
CA ASP A 104 0.52 13.01 -6.15
C ASP A 104 -0.67 12.13 -5.76
N MET A 105 -1.69 12.75 -5.16
CA MET A 105 -2.91 12.05 -4.73
C MET A 105 -3.80 11.59 -5.89
N SER A 106 -3.56 12.07 -7.12
CA SER A 106 -4.34 11.63 -8.28
C SER A 106 -4.17 10.15 -8.61
N VAL A 107 -3.13 9.51 -8.10
CA VAL A 107 -2.89 8.06 -8.29
C VAL A 107 -3.97 7.19 -7.64
N TRP A 108 -4.74 7.76 -6.70
CA TRP A 108 -5.89 7.08 -6.08
C TRP A 108 -7.17 7.14 -6.93
N ASN A 109 -7.13 7.85 -8.05
CA ASN A 109 -8.24 7.97 -9.01
C ASN A 109 -7.85 7.32 -10.33
N TRP A 110 -8.56 6.28 -10.70
CA TRP A 110 -8.22 5.50 -11.90
C TRP A 110 -9.37 5.44 -12.88
#